data_26518b83a83206b326a1d7ea02e67440
#
_entry.id   26518b83a83206b326a1d7ea02e67440
#
_cell.length_a   1.000
_cell.length_b   1.000
_cell.length_c   1.000
_cell.angle_alpha   90.00
_cell.angle_beta   90.00
_cell.angle_gamma   90.00
#
_symmetry.space_group_name_H-M   'P 1'
#
loop_
_entity.id
_entity.type
_entity.pdbx_description
1 polymer ?
#
loop_
_entity_poly.entity_id
_entity_poly.type
_entity_poly.pdbx_seq_one_letter_code
_entity_poly.pdbx_strand_id
1 'polypeptide(L)'
;MSAIQQMEVRINASMQSLIDFDPDVREYEIEVPSDCFALKFHLKYNPAYYISIRADHDAGRYGFQDLDPAMGDYIAGTEVPYYEYYDGYIVRLDKRQPCFEQDMHMTISVRAGSYEFGEEAYEIHLTRKCLREVRQLFRESVYDDTEYQVTVPYALYVPSDYDPAKRYPIVVALHGTGEREEPIEAILEKMAMATAWAEDSERGHNQCLVLVPQCRIHYNQEDNWTSLVQFINGHSNSPFWPFPQLKAVWNLLRKLVEEYSVDERRIYLTGVSSGGFAVYVLAMEHPNAFAGLIPVSCAANPDKISLLKGIPMWIFHSDDDPLIVPSWTLDPCLAAMDNAGVKYRLTRYPAGRIFWQSGHFAWEACYHSQEVRDWLFGQAI
;
A
#
# COMPACT_ATOMS: atom_id res chain seq x y z
N MET A 1 19.64 -23.46 -27.55
CA MET A 1 18.85 -23.31 -26.32
C MET A 1 18.83 -21.83 -26.01
N SER A 2 17.68 -21.28 -25.65
CA SER A 2 17.57 -19.87 -25.32
C SER A 2 18.47 -19.50 -24.14
N ALA A 3 19.06 -18.30 -24.17
CA ALA A 3 19.88 -17.77 -23.09
C ALA A 3 19.07 -17.57 -21.81
N ILE A 4 17.83 -17.07 -21.94
CA ILE A 4 16.88 -16.93 -20.84
C ILE A 4 15.86 -18.08 -20.96
N GLN A 5 15.75 -18.87 -19.90
CA GLN A 5 14.85 -20.02 -19.83
C GLN A 5 13.52 -19.70 -19.14
N GLN A 6 13.57 -18.74 -18.20
CA GLN A 6 12.40 -18.24 -17.49
C GLN A 6 12.61 -16.78 -17.13
N MET A 7 11.57 -15.99 -17.26
CA MET A 7 11.53 -14.60 -16.81
C MET A 7 10.18 -14.34 -16.13
N GLU A 8 10.23 -13.79 -14.96
CA GLU A 8 9.06 -13.30 -14.25
C GLU A 8 9.25 -11.83 -13.96
N VAL A 9 8.20 -11.06 -14.16
CA VAL A 9 8.16 -9.62 -13.85
C VAL A 9 7.07 -9.41 -12.82
N ARG A 10 7.40 -8.89 -11.67
CA ARG A 10 6.48 -8.77 -10.54
C ARG A 10 6.44 -7.36 -9.98
N ILE A 11 5.27 -6.92 -9.58
CA ILE A 11 5.09 -5.78 -8.69
C ILE A 11 5.26 -6.21 -7.23
N ASN A 12 5.39 -5.24 -6.34
CA ASN A 12 5.68 -5.45 -4.92
C ASN A 12 4.73 -6.48 -4.27
N ALA A 13 5.31 -7.42 -3.55
CA ALA A 13 4.65 -8.56 -2.87
C ALA A 13 3.78 -9.49 -3.74
N SER A 14 3.62 -9.24 -5.03
CA SER A 14 2.89 -10.13 -5.92
C SER A 14 3.58 -11.49 -6.04
N MET A 15 2.79 -12.58 -6.00
CA MET A 15 3.23 -13.93 -6.35
C MET A 15 3.09 -14.21 -7.84
N GLN A 16 2.30 -13.41 -8.54
CA GLN A 16 2.00 -13.60 -9.94
C GLN A 16 2.93 -12.75 -10.80
N SER A 17 3.48 -13.36 -11.85
CA SER A 17 4.19 -12.64 -12.89
C SER A 17 3.21 -11.84 -13.75
N LEU A 18 3.64 -10.67 -14.20
CA LEU A 18 2.90 -9.83 -15.14
C LEU A 18 2.99 -10.36 -16.58
N ILE A 19 3.92 -11.27 -16.86
CA ILE A 19 4.10 -11.90 -18.17
C ILE A 19 4.02 -13.42 -18.05
N ASP A 20 3.53 -14.06 -19.10
CA ASP A 20 3.66 -15.50 -19.35
C ASP A 20 4.83 -15.68 -20.32
N PHE A 21 6.02 -15.93 -19.77
CA PHE A 21 7.26 -15.90 -20.53
C PHE A 21 7.40 -17.11 -21.45
N ASP A 22 7.58 -16.83 -22.73
CA ASP A 22 7.98 -17.78 -23.76
C ASP A 22 9.32 -17.31 -24.39
N PRO A 23 10.39 -18.13 -24.37
CA PRO A 23 11.69 -17.74 -24.90
C PRO A 23 11.70 -17.44 -26.42
N ASP A 24 10.67 -17.82 -27.14
CA ASP A 24 10.51 -17.53 -28.59
C ASP A 24 9.76 -16.19 -28.81
N VAL A 25 9.08 -15.65 -27.81
CA VAL A 25 8.42 -14.33 -27.83
C VAL A 25 9.40 -13.26 -27.40
N ARG A 26 9.55 -12.21 -28.21
CA ARG A 26 10.54 -11.14 -27.98
C ARG A 26 9.95 -9.85 -27.42
N GLU A 27 8.65 -9.70 -27.48
CA GLU A 27 7.93 -8.49 -27.06
C GLU A 27 6.79 -8.84 -26.12
N TYR A 28 6.67 -8.11 -25.02
CA TYR A 28 5.63 -8.27 -24.00
C TYR A 28 5.00 -6.93 -23.68
N GLU A 29 3.71 -6.92 -23.49
CA GLU A 29 2.94 -5.78 -23.01
C GLU A 29 2.58 -6.00 -21.54
N ILE A 30 2.86 -5.01 -20.67
CA ILE A 30 2.43 -5.05 -19.28
C ILE A 30 1.77 -3.74 -18.88
N GLU A 31 0.79 -3.86 -18.00
CA GLU A 31 0.12 -2.72 -17.41
C GLU A 31 0.27 -2.76 -15.89
N VAL A 32 0.63 -1.63 -15.28
CA VAL A 32 0.80 -1.51 -13.85
C VAL A 32 0.03 -0.31 -13.30
N PRO A 33 -0.42 -0.36 -12.03
CA PRO A 33 -1.12 0.76 -11.42
C PRO A 33 -0.18 1.97 -11.23
N SER A 34 -0.78 3.12 -11.01
CA SER A 34 -0.08 4.41 -10.89
C SER A 34 0.88 4.49 -9.70
N ASP A 35 0.58 3.78 -8.63
CA ASP A 35 1.40 3.68 -7.43
C ASP A 35 2.43 2.54 -7.48
N CYS A 36 2.57 1.87 -8.62
CA CYS A 36 3.69 0.99 -8.86
C CYS A 36 4.96 1.81 -9.07
N PHE A 37 5.91 1.73 -8.14
CA PHE A 37 7.18 2.45 -8.19
C PHE A 37 8.39 1.57 -8.46
N ALA A 38 8.20 0.26 -8.58
CA ALA A 38 9.27 -0.66 -8.93
C ALA A 38 8.73 -1.97 -9.50
N LEU A 39 9.52 -2.55 -10.40
CA LEU A 39 9.33 -3.90 -10.92
C LEU A 39 10.50 -4.77 -10.51
N LYS A 40 10.25 -6.00 -10.10
CA LYS A 40 11.27 -7.00 -9.81
C LYS A 40 11.28 -8.06 -10.89
N PHE A 41 12.47 -8.31 -11.43
CA PHE A 41 12.73 -9.33 -12.44
C PHE A 41 13.36 -10.55 -11.78
N HIS A 42 12.78 -11.71 -12.02
CA HIS A 42 13.34 -13.00 -11.65
C HIS A 42 13.70 -13.74 -12.93
N LEU A 43 14.96 -14.05 -13.09
CA LEU A 43 15.47 -14.68 -14.30
C LEU A 43 16.11 -16.03 -14.02
N LYS A 44 15.78 -17.03 -14.83
CA LYS A 44 16.54 -18.26 -14.96
C LYS A 44 17.25 -18.25 -16.32
N TYR A 45 18.55 -18.21 -16.32
CA TYR A 45 19.34 -18.06 -17.53
C TYR A 45 20.59 -18.93 -17.56
N ASN A 46 21.14 -19.12 -18.75
CA ASN A 46 22.40 -19.83 -18.94
C ASN A 46 23.57 -18.94 -18.45
N PRO A 47 24.37 -19.39 -17.47
CA PRO A 47 25.48 -18.61 -16.90
C PRO A 47 26.63 -18.28 -17.88
N ALA A 48 26.62 -18.85 -19.09
CA ALA A 48 27.54 -18.44 -20.16
C ALA A 48 27.16 -17.07 -20.76
N TYR A 49 26.02 -16.50 -20.36
CA TYR A 49 25.55 -15.20 -20.80
C TYR A 49 25.59 -14.19 -19.65
N TYR A 50 25.94 -12.95 -19.95
CA TYR A 50 25.73 -11.84 -19.04
C TYR A 50 24.34 -11.22 -19.30
N ILE A 51 23.65 -10.84 -18.23
CA ILE A 51 22.34 -10.21 -18.31
C ILE A 51 22.46 -8.73 -18.10
N SER A 52 21.76 -7.94 -18.92
CA SER A 52 21.54 -6.52 -18.68
C SER A 52 20.06 -6.19 -18.82
N ILE A 53 19.54 -5.37 -17.92
CA ILE A 53 18.17 -4.84 -17.97
C ILE A 53 18.27 -3.32 -17.98
N ARG A 54 17.68 -2.69 -18.98
CA ARG A 54 17.71 -1.26 -19.16
C ARG A 54 16.34 -0.75 -19.53
N ALA A 55 15.96 0.38 -18.95
CA ALA A 55 14.78 1.11 -19.36
C ALA A 55 15.15 2.16 -20.40
N ASP A 56 14.26 2.42 -21.33
CA ASP A 56 14.39 3.48 -22.31
C ASP A 56 14.25 4.84 -21.62
N HIS A 57 15.30 5.69 -21.74
CA HIS A 57 15.32 7.04 -21.19
C HIS A 57 14.61 8.07 -22.08
N ASP A 58 14.27 7.72 -23.31
CA ASP A 58 13.61 8.64 -24.25
C ASP A 58 12.12 8.87 -23.94
N ALA A 59 11.54 8.16 -22.98
CA ALA A 59 10.18 8.39 -22.53
C ALA A 59 10.01 9.75 -21.79
N GLY A 60 10.86 10.73 -22.08
CA GLY A 60 10.78 12.10 -21.57
C GLY A 60 10.86 12.18 -20.05
N ARG A 61 11.39 13.20 -19.51
CA ARG A 61 11.55 13.73 -18.13
C ARG A 61 11.28 12.87 -16.88
N TYR A 62 10.80 11.63 -17.03
CA TYR A 62 10.43 10.68 -15.97
C TYR A 62 11.29 9.44 -16.08
N GLY A 63 12.57 9.59 -15.75
CA GLY A 63 13.53 8.52 -15.89
C GLY A 63 13.35 7.41 -14.86
N PHE A 64 13.51 6.19 -15.32
CA PHE A 64 13.95 5.12 -14.45
C PHE A 64 15.35 5.44 -13.94
N GLN A 65 15.58 5.23 -12.67
CA GLN A 65 16.95 5.18 -12.19
C GLN A 65 17.56 3.84 -12.64
N ASP A 66 18.84 3.88 -12.99
CA ASP A 66 19.59 2.67 -13.28
C ASP A 66 19.38 1.63 -12.20
N LEU A 67 19.39 0.37 -12.62
CA LEU A 67 19.34 -0.77 -11.73
C LEU A 67 20.23 -0.54 -10.51
N ASP A 68 19.68 -0.69 -9.32
CA ASP A 68 20.49 -0.70 -8.11
C ASP A 68 21.26 -2.03 -8.04
N PRO A 69 22.58 -2.04 -8.32
CA PRO A 69 23.38 -3.25 -8.29
C PRO A 69 23.54 -3.79 -6.85
N ALA A 70 23.05 -3.08 -5.84
CA ALA A 70 23.27 -3.42 -4.43
C ALA A 70 22.44 -4.61 -3.91
N MET A 71 21.57 -5.20 -4.73
CA MET A 71 20.73 -6.33 -4.32
C MET A 71 21.07 -7.65 -5.00
N GLY A 72 22.20 -7.76 -5.61
CA GLY A 72 22.72 -9.01 -6.11
C GLY A 72 24.20 -8.84 -6.33
N ASP A 73 25.02 -9.44 -5.47
CA ASP A 73 26.43 -9.62 -5.78
C ASP A 73 26.52 -10.49 -7.03
N TYR A 74 26.53 -9.83 -8.19
CA TYR A 74 26.94 -10.47 -9.42
C TYR A 74 28.45 -10.67 -9.34
N ILE A 75 28.86 -11.81 -8.85
CA ILE A 75 30.26 -12.26 -8.92
C ILE A 75 30.41 -13.02 -10.23
N ALA A 76 30.83 -12.33 -11.27
CA ALA A 76 31.29 -12.96 -12.49
C ALA A 76 32.42 -13.92 -12.13
N GLY A 77 32.24 -15.23 -12.39
CA GLY A 77 33.29 -16.23 -12.25
C GLY A 77 33.17 -17.21 -11.08
N THR A 78 32.11 -17.20 -10.30
CA THR A 78 31.80 -18.30 -9.40
C THR A 78 31.02 -19.37 -10.16
N GLU A 79 31.41 -20.66 -10.00
CA GLU A 79 30.61 -21.80 -10.44
C GLU A 79 29.30 -21.81 -9.62
N VAL A 80 28.31 -21.06 -10.06
CA VAL A 80 26.96 -21.11 -9.50
C VAL A 80 26.28 -22.34 -10.07
N PRO A 81 25.65 -23.20 -9.25
CA PRO A 81 24.92 -24.36 -9.76
C PRO A 81 23.93 -23.93 -10.83
N TYR A 82 23.80 -24.67 -11.87
CA TYR A 82 23.11 -24.38 -13.15
C TYR A 82 21.65 -23.87 -13.06
N TYR A 83 21.06 -23.72 -11.87
CA TYR A 83 19.62 -23.50 -11.70
C TYR A 83 19.24 -22.71 -10.43
N GLU A 84 19.97 -21.71 -10.02
CA GLU A 84 19.48 -20.84 -8.97
C GLU A 84 18.76 -19.61 -9.53
N TYR A 85 17.56 -19.33 -8.97
CA TYR A 85 16.82 -18.11 -9.21
C TYR A 85 17.61 -16.94 -8.65
N TYR A 86 18.09 -16.06 -9.51
CA TYR A 86 18.55 -14.76 -9.03
C TYR A 86 17.34 -13.88 -8.71
N ASP A 87 17.10 -13.71 -7.45
CA ASP A 87 16.24 -12.70 -6.88
C ASP A 87 16.90 -11.33 -7.08
N GLY A 88 16.79 -10.71 -8.26
CA GLY A 88 17.79 -9.73 -8.29
C GLY A 88 17.64 -8.44 -9.04
N TYR A 89 16.94 -8.32 -10.11
CA TYR A 89 16.90 -7.05 -10.81
C TYR A 89 15.67 -6.24 -10.42
N ILE A 90 15.88 -5.05 -9.84
CA ILE A 90 14.81 -4.11 -9.52
C ILE A 90 14.90 -2.93 -10.47
N VAL A 91 13.88 -2.74 -11.28
CA VAL A 91 13.70 -1.53 -12.09
C VAL A 91 12.84 -0.56 -11.29
N ARG A 92 13.43 0.59 -10.91
CA ARG A 92 12.74 1.63 -10.15
C ARG A 92 12.04 2.60 -11.09
N LEU A 93 10.76 2.81 -10.86
CA LEU A 93 9.96 3.82 -11.51
C LEU A 93 10.09 5.11 -10.69
N ASP A 94 10.36 6.27 -11.33
CA ASP A 94 10.59 7.50 -10.57
C ASP A 94 9.37 7.83 -9.69
N LYS A 95 9.64 7.96 -8.38
CA LYS A 95 8.66 8.29 -7.37
C LYS A 95 8.23 9.76 -7.42
N ARG A 96 9.08 10.64 -7.94
CA ARG A 96 8.93 12.10 -7.80
C ARG A 96 7.89 12.69 -8.73
N GLN A 97 7.45 11.93 -9.71
CA GLN A 97 6.45 12.38 -10.66
C GLN A 97 5.48 11.25 -10.98
N PRO A 98 4.43 11.07 -10.18
CA PRO A 98 3.32 10.21 -10.54
C PRO A 98 2.74 10.67 -11.88
N CYS A 99 2.18 9.72 -12.65
CA CYS A 99 1.47 10.01 -13.89
C CYS A 99 0.13 10.66 -13.56
N PHE A 100 0.06 12.00 -13.51
CA PHE A 100 -1.15 12.70 -13.09
C PHE A 100 -2.09 13.02 -14.23
N GLU A 101 -1.57 13.19 -15.44
CA GLU A 101 -2.37 13.69 -16.55
C GLU A 101 -2.55 12.68 -17.67
N GLN A 102 -1.66 11.72 -17.81
CA GLN A 102 -1.69 10.72 -18.87
C GLN A 102 -0.93 9.46 -18.44
N ASP A 103 -1.29 8.32 -19.02
CA ASP A 103 -0.56 7.08 -18.84
C ASP A 103 0.91 7.28 -19.23
N MET A 104 1.82 6.66 -18.49
CA MET A 104 3.24 6.67 -18.79
C MET A 104 3.58 5.38 -19.56
N HIS A 105 4.22 5.54 -20.70
CA HIS A 105 4.68 4.43 -21.52
C HIS A 105 6.20 4.40 -21.54
N MET A 106 6.76 3.20 -21.44
CA MET A 106 8.19 3.01 -21.59
C MET A 106 8.55 1.58 -21.99
N THR A 107 9.76 1.38 -22.49
CA THR A 107 10.27 0.09 -22.88
C THR A 107 11.40 -0.34 -21.97
N ILE A 108 11.33 -1.56 -21.46
CA ILE A 108 12.40 -2.19 -20.70
C ILE A 108 13.01 -3.27 -21.56
N SER A 109 14.30 -3.11 -21.91
CA SER A 109 15.06 -4.07 -22.67
C SER A 109 15.76 -5.04 -21.73
N VAL A 110 15.52 -6.33 -21.86
CA VAL A 110 16.23 -7.41 -21.18
C VAL A 110 17.13 -8.09 -22.21
N ARG A 111 18.44 -8.06 -21.98
CA ARG A 111 19.43 -8.62 -22.91
C ARG A 111 20.28 -9.67 -22.24
N ALA A 112 20.45 -10.76 -22.92
CA ALA A 112 21.39 -11.83 -22.57
C ALA A 112 22.50 -11.89 -23.64
N GLY A 113 23.72 -11.47 -23.32
CA GLY A 113 24.84 -11.38 -24.23
C GLY A 113 25.92 -12.40 -23.92
N SER A 114 26.58 -12.93 -24.95
CA SER A 114 27.74 -13.80 -24.84
C SER A 114 28.72 -13.52 -25.97
N TYR A 115 30.00 -13.49 -25.66
CA TYR A 115 31.04 -13.35 -26.68
C TYR A 115 31.08 -14.54 -27.63
N GLU A 116 30.60 -15.70 -27.22
CA GLU A 116 30.67 -16.96 -27.98
C GLU A 116 29.37 -17.25 -28.77
N PHE A 117 28.21 -16.92 -28.16
CA PHE A 117 26.90 -17.34 -28.67
C PHE A 117 26.02 -16.20 -29.18
N GLY A 118 26.53 -14.95 -29.13
CA GLY A 118 25.77 -13.76 -29.55
C GLY A 118 24.87 -13.16 -28.48
N GLU A 119 23.88 -12.41 -28.90
CA GLU A 119 22.95 -11.69 -28.03
C GLU A 119 21.50 -12.08 -28.30
N GLU A 120 20.73 -12.28 -27.26
CA GLU A 120 19.27 -12.34 -27.29
C GLU A 120 18.69 -11.12 -26.56
N ALA A 121 17.63 -10.54 -27.09
CA ALA A 121 16.95 -9.39 -26.51
C ALA A 121 15.45 -9.64 -26.43
N TYR A 122 14.87 -9.11 -25.37
CA TYR A 122 13.43 -9.08 -25.09
C TYR A 122 13.03 -7.66 -24.72
N GLU A 123 11.92 -7.20 -25.27
CA GLU A 123 11.37 -5.86 -25.00
C GLU A 123 10.07 -5.99 -24.21
N ILE A 124 9.96 -5.24 -23.13
CA ILE A 124 8.78 -5.19 -22.29
C ILE A 124 8.22 -3.77 -22.36
N HIS A 125 7.08 -3.64 -23.00
CA HIS A 125 6.37 -2.38 -23.15
C HIS A 125 5.47 -2.16 -21.94
N LEU A 126 5.87 -1.25 -21.07
CA LEU A 126 5.18 -0.93 -19.85
C LEU A 126 4.22 0.24 -20.04
N THR A 127 2.98 0.05 -19.65
CA THR A 127 2.03 1.14 -19.41
C THR A 127 1.78 1.26 -17.90
N ARG A 128 2.17 2.39 -17.30
CA ARG A 128 1.80 2.74 -15.94
C ARG A 128 0.60 3.66 -16.00
N LYS A 129 -0.50 3.23 -15.37
CA LYS A 129 -1.78 3.95 -15.42
C LYS A 129 -1.73 5.29 -14.71
N CYS A 130 -2.50 6.22 -15.23
CA CYS A 130 -2.70 7.53 -14.63
C CYS A 130 -3.81 7.47 -13.57
N LEU A 131 -3.60 8.15 -12.42
CA LEU A 131 -4.62 8.30 -11.36
C LEU A 131 -5.60 9.43 -11.60
N ARG A 132 -5.46 10.18 -12.67
CA ARG A 132 -6.26 11.38 -12.91
C ARG A 132 -7.76 11.14 -12.75
N GLU A 133 -8.26 10.04 -13.32
CA GLU A 133 -9.68 9.73 -13.29
C GLU A 133 -10.19 9.45 -11.89
N VAL A 134 -9.46 8.65 -11.10
CA VAL A 134 -9.89 8.29 -9.74
C VAL A 134 -9.79 9.49 -8.80
N ARG A 135 -8.69 10.26 -8.87
CA ARG A 135 -8.50 11.47 -8.08
C ARG A 135 -9.62 12.50 -8.29
N GLN A 136 -10.00 12.72 -9.54
CA GLN A 136 -11.05 13.70 -9.89
C GLN A 136 -12.43 13.35 -9.34
N LEU A 137 -12.64 12.12 -8.90
CA LEU A 137 -13.88 11.68 -8.26
C LEU A 137 -13.98 12.17 -6.80
N PHE A 138 -12.84 12.53 -6.18
CA PHE A 138 -12.80 13.02 -4.82
C PHE A 138 -13.04 14.53 -4.77
N ARG A 139 -13.85 14.97 -3.82
CA ARG A 139 -14.06 16.37 -3.48
C ARG A 139 -13.25 16.73 -2.26
N GLU A 140 -12.39 17.72 -2.39
CA GLU A 140 -11.63 18.26 -1.28
C GLU A 140 -12.47 19.24 -0.48
N SER A 141 -12.32 19.21 0.83
CA SER A 141 -13.01 20.08 1.76
C SER A 141 -12.25 20.20 3.07
N VAL A 142 -12.77 21.03 3.95
CA VAL A 142 -12.22 21.28 5.27
C VAL A 142 -13.32 21.19 6.30
N TYR A 143 -13.05 20.51 7.40
CA TYR A 143 -13.92 20.43 8.55
C TYR A 143 -13.29 21.16 9.73
N ASP A 144 -13.95 22.20 10.23
CA ASP A 144 -13.56 22.91 11.44
C ASP A 144 -14.31 22.33 12.63
N ASP A 145 -13.58 21.61 13.47
CA ASP A 145 -14.12 21.06 14.70
C ASP A 145 -14.04 22.11 15.82
N THR A 146 -15.20 22.61 16.23
CA THR A 146 -15.29 23.66 17.27
C THR A 146 -15.14 23.10 18.69
N GLU A 147 -15.37 21.81 18.90
CA GLU A 147 -15.22 21.16 20.20
C GLU A 147 -13.74 20.98 20.55
N TYR A 148 -12.93 20.49 19.59
CA TYR A 148 -11.50 20.24 19.78
C TYR A 148 -10.61 21.36 19.25
N GLN A 149 -11.19 22.38 18.62
CA GLN A 149 -10.48 23.52 18.02
C GLN A 149 -9.40 23.11 17.02
N VAL A 150 -9.73 22.14 16.17
CA VAL A 150 -8.85 21.63 15.12
C VAL A 150 -9.55 21.68 13.76
N THR A 151 -8.76 21.96 12.74
CA THR A 151 -9.18 21.93 11.35
C THR A 151 -8.68 20.65 10.71
N VAL A 152 -9.59 19.90 10.07
CA VAL A 152 -9.30 18.65 9.37
C VAL A 152 -9.58 18.84 7.88
N PRO A 153 -8.55 19.02 7.04
CA PRO A 153 -8.70 18.86 5.61
C PRO A 153 -9.07 17.42 5.30
N TYR A 154 -9.93 17.21 4.31
CA TYR A 154 -10.31 15.86 3.89
C TYR A 154 -10.69 15.81 2.43
N ALA A 155 -10.57 14.64 1.83
CA ALA A 155 -11.14 14.31 0.55
C ALA A 155 -12.29 13.31 0.75
N LEU A 156 -13.39 13.51 0.01
CA LEU A 156 -14.57 12.66 0.05
C LEU A 156 -14.91 12.17 -1.36
N TYR A 157 -14.95 10.86 -1.52
CA TYR A 157 -15.57 10.22 -2.67
C TYR A 157 -17.03 9.88 -2.37
N VAL A 158 -17.89 10.24 -3.29
CA VAL A 158 -19.31 9.84 -3.32
C VAL A 158 -19.57 9.27 -4.70
N PRO A 159 -20.19 8.08 -4.84
CA PRO A 159 -20.49 7.50 -6.14
C PRO A 159 -21.22 8.48 -7.05
N SER A 160 -20.90 8.50 -8.34
CA SER A 160 -21.49 9.43 -9.30
C SER A 160 -23.00 9.20 -9.53
N ASP A 161 -23.45 7.97 -9.29
CA ASP A 161 -24.83 7.52 -9.32
C ASP A 161 -25.45 7.40 -7.92
N TYR A 162 -24.93 8.17 -6.96
CA TYR A 162 -25.42 8.19 -5.58
C TYR A 162 -26.93 8.49 -5.53
N ASP A 163 -27.66 7.59 -4.86
CA ASP A 163 -29.09 7.67 -4.66
C ASP A 163 -29.38 7.76 -3.14
N PRO A 164 -29.92 8.88 -2.64
CA PRO A 164 -30.20 9.03 -1.21
C PRO A 164 -31.24 8.05 -0.66
N ALA A 165 -31.98 7.34 -1.52
CA ALA A 165 -32.88 6.28 -1.11
C ALA A 165 -32.17 4.94 -0.81
N LYS A 166 -30.91 4.80 -1.23
CA LYS A 166 -30.07 3.62 -0.94
C LYS A 166 -29.19 3.88 0.26
N ARG A 167 -28.66 2.81 0.87
CA ARG A 167 -27.69 2.87 1.94
C ARG A 167 -26.32 2.40 1.45
N TYR A 168 -25.29 3.18 1.71
CA TYR A 168 -23.92 2.93 1.25
C TYR A 168 -22.96 2.67 2.39
N PRO A 169 -22.04 1.72 2.27
CA PRO A 169 -20.89 1.63 3.17
C PRO A 169 -20.06 2.91 3.12
N ILE A 170 -19.28 3.16 4.17
CA ILE A 170 -18.23 4.17 4.16
C ILE A 170 -16.90 3.57 4.60
N VAL A 171 -15.84 3.86 3.87
CA VAL A 171 -14.47 3.52 4.22
C VAL A 171 -13.76 4.78 4.70
N VAL A 172 -13.21 4.76 5.91
CA VAL A 172 -12.35 5.82 6.43
C VAL A 172 -10.90 5.38 6.29
N ALA A 173 -10.12 6.11 5.48
CA ALA A 173 -8.77 5.76 5.08
C ALA A 173 -7.76 6.74 5.70
N LEU A 174 -6.88 6.24 6.60
CA LEU A 174 -5.97 7.03 7.42
C LEU A 174 -4.53 6.90 6.94
N HIS A 175 -3.93 8.02 6.54
CA HIS A 175 -2.59 8.08 5.95
C HIS A 175 -1.45 7.90 6.97
N GLY A 176 -0.24 7.66 6.48
CA GLY A 176 0.98 7.55 7.27
C GLY A 176 1.56 8.90 7.71
N THR A 177 2.72 8.87 8.35
CA THR A 177 3.40 10.09 8.83
C THR A 177 3.92 10.94 7.67
N GLY A 178 4.34 10.32 6.58
CA GLY A 178 4.96 11.01 5.44
C GLY A 178 4.03 11.99 4.71
N GLU A 179 2.72 11.80 4.82
CA GLU A 179 1.71 12.56 4.09
C GLU A 179 1.17 13.78 4.85
N ARG A 180 1.67 14.02 6.07
CA ARG A 180 1.16 15.11 6.94
C ARG A 180 1.39 16.51 6.39
N GLU A 181 2.54 16.73 5.76
CA GLU A 181 2.96 18.03 5.21
C GLU A 181 2.65 18.18 3.74
N GLU A 182 2.21 17.10 3.10
CA GLU A 182 1.85 17.09 1.70
C GLU A 182 0.45 17.71 1.50
N PRO A 183 0.13 18.28 0.34
CA PRO A 183 -1.25 18.61 0.02
C PRO A 183 -2.10 17.33 -0.05
N ILE A 184 -3.41 17.42 0.21
CA ILE A 184 -4.28 16.24 0.26
C ILE A 184 -4.32 15.50 -1.07
N GLU A 185 -4.16 16.22 -2.17
CA GLU A 185 -4.04 15.67 -3.52
C GLU A 185 -2.91 14.64 -3.61
N ALA A 186 -1.80 14.90 -2.93
CA ALA A 186 -0.66 13.99 -2.93
C ALA A 186 -0.98 12.65 -2.25
N ILE A 187 -1.89 12.62 -1.27
CA ILE A 187 -2.37 11.38 -0.66
C ILE A 187 -3.17 10.58 -1.69
N LEU A 188 -4.08 11.24 -2.42
CA LEU A 188 -4.88 10.61 -3.46
C LEU A 188 -4.03 10.11 -4.64
N GLU A 189 -2.90 10.76 -4.89
CA GLU A 189 -2.01 10.45 -6.01
C GLU A 189 -1.02 9.32 -5.72
N LYS A 190 -0.62 9.17 -4.46
CA LYS A 190 0.47 8.28 -4.06
C LYS A 190 0.01 7.04 -3.31
N MET A 191 -1.24 7.00 -2.83
CA MET A 191 -1.65 5.99 -1.87
C MET A 191 -2.92 5.27 -2.29
N ALA A 192 -2.78 4.03 -2.75
CA ALA A 192 -3.91 3.13 -2.99
C ALA A 192 -4.81 2.94 -1.76
N MET A 193 -4.27 3.14 -0.55
CA MET A 193 -5.06 3.20 0.68
C MET A 193 -6.26 4.14 0.57
N ALA A 194 -6.09 5.28 -0.11
CA ALA A 194 -7.15 6.26 -0.30
C ALA A 194 -8.05 5.93 -1.51
N THR A 195 -7.48 5.45 -2.61
CA THR A 195 -8.15 5.41 -3.92
C THR A 195 -8.67 4.05 -4.36
N ALA A 196 -8.14 2.95 -3.81
CA ALA A 196 -8.53 1.59 -4.21
C ALA A 196 -10.03 1.30 -4.12
N TRP A 197 -10.74 1.99 -3.24
CA TRP A 197 -12.18 1.84 -3.01
C TRP A 197 -13.06 2.57 -4.04
N ALA A 198 -12.47 3.45 -4.84
CA ALA A 198 -13.14 4.26 -5.87
C ALA A 198 -12.68 3.89 -7.30
N GLU A 199 -11.86 2.87 -7.47
CA GLU A 199 -11.44 2.34 -8.77
C GLU A 199 -12.63 1.78 -9.57
N ASP A 200 -12.48 1.69 -10.89
CA ASP A 200 -13.54 1.21 -11.79
C ASP A 200 -14.07 -0.17 -11.41
N SER A 201 -13.18 -1.08 -10.98
CA SER A 201 -13.53 -2.41 -10.50
C SER A 201 -14.49 -2.37 -9.31
N GLU A 202 -14.30 -1.41 -8.39
CA GLU A 202 -15.12 -1.27 -7.19
C GLU A 202 -16.42 -0.50 -7.44
N ARG A 203 -16.41 0.48 -8.32
CA ARG A 203 -17.60 1.31 -8.64
C ARG A 203 -18.81 0.49 -9.11
N GLY A 204 -18.57 -0.62 -9.78
CA GLY A 204 -19.61 -1.56 -10.20
C GLY A 204 -19.89 -2.71 -9.22
N HIS A 205 -19.01 -2.93 -8.23
CA HIS A 205 -19.03 -4.11 -7.37
C HIS A 205 -19.32 -3.76 -5.91
N ASN A 206 -18.53 -2.86 -5.32
CA ASN A 206 -18.60 -2.49 -3.91
C ASN A 206 -18.79 -0.97 -3.75
N GLN A 207 -19.88 -0.44 -4.27
CA GLN A 207 -20.17 1.00 -4.16
C GLN A 207 -20.14 1.47 -2.71
N CYS A 208 -19.34 2.47 -2.41
CA CYS A 208 -19.18 3.03 -1.07
C CYS A 208 -18.86 4.54 -1.12
N LEU A 209 -18.94 5.19 0.03
CA LEU A 209 -18.30 6.49 0.24
C LEU A 209 -16.86 6.24 0.74
N VAL A 210 -15.93 7.15 0.42
CA VAL A 210 -14.57 7.10 0.97
C VAL A 210 -14.22 8.41 1.61
N LEU A 211 -13.91 8.40 2.90
CA LEU A 211 -13.42 9.56 3.64
C LEU A 211 -11.91 9.43 3.85
N VAL A 212 -11.16 10.39 3.33
CA VAL A 212 -9.71 10.49 3.49
C VAL A 212 -9.39 11.78 4.28
N PRO A 213 -9.38 11.73 5.62
CA PRO A 213 -9.00 12.87 6.42
C PRO A 213 -7.49 13.06 6.44
N GLN A 214 -7.02 14.29 6.58
CA GLN A 214 -5.61 14.62 6.69
C GLN A 214 -5.25 15.14 8.08
N CYS A 215 -4.25 14.52 8.69
CA CYS A 215 -3.62 14.99 9.92
C CYS A 215 -2.43 15.89 9.59
N ARG A 216 -2.55 17.21 9.77
CA ARG A 216 -1.52 18.22 9.43
C ARG A 216 -0.63 18.64 10.61
N ILE A 217 -0.43 17.79 11.58
CA ILE A 217 0.39 18.16 12.74
C ILE A 217 1.85 17.83 12.48
N HIS A 218 2.69 18.84 12.65
CA HIS A 218 4.14 18.70 12.63
C HIS A 218 4.61 18.04 13.93
N TYR A 219 5.22 16.85 13.78
CA TYR A 219 6.01 16.24 14.85
C TYR A 219 7.47 16.26 14.42
N ASN A 220 8.37 16.59 15.35
CA ASN A 220 9.77 16.28 15.13
C ASN A 220 10.01 14.76 15.21
N GLN A 221 11.10 14.26 14.62
CA GLN A 221 11.38 12.82 14.59
C GLN A 221 11.59 12.22 16.00
N GLU A 222 12.08 13.01 16.95
CA GLU A 222 12.29 12.56 18.32
C GLU A 222 10.97 12.30 19.05
N ASP A 223 9.95 13.15 18.83
CA ASP A 223 8.61 12.96 19.36
C ASP A 223 7.94 11.70 18.83
N ASN A 224 8.20 11.32 17.57
CA ASN A 224 7.64 10.12 16.97
C ASN A 224 8.11 8.84 17.67
N TRP A 225 9.41 8.68 17.94
CA TRP A 225 9.95 7.51 18.63
C TRP A 225 9.51 7.43 20.07
N THR A 226 9.52 8.55 20.77
CA THR A 226 9.04 8.65 22.15
C THR A 226 7.56 8.28 22.22
N SER A 227 6.76 8.79 21.29
CA SER A 227 5.33 8.49 21.22
C SER A 227 5.05 7.00 20.92
N LEU A 228 5.82 6.37 20.05
CA LEU A 228 5.70 4.93 19.77
C LEU A 228 6.05 4.09 20.99
N VAL A 229 7.16 4.38 21.65
CA VAL A 229 7.57 3.67 22.88
C VAL A 229 6.53 3.84 23.97
N GLN A 230 6.01 5.05 24.17
CA GLN A 230 4.95 5.31 25.13
C GLN A 230 3.65 4.56 24.81
N PHE A 231 3.28 4.50 23.52
CA PHE A 231 2.10 3.75 23.07
C PHE A 231 2.26 2.26 23.34
N ILE A 232 3.38 1.66 22.94
CA ILE A 232 3.65 0.23 23.12
C ILE A 232 3.66 -0.12 24.61
N ASN A 233 4.20 0.75 25.46
CA ASN A 233 4.24 0.59 26.92
C ASN A 233 2.94 1.00 27.62
N GLY A 234 1.86 1.28 26.89
CA GLY A 234 0.57 1.65 27.48
C GLY A 234 0.45 3.09 28.01
N HIS A 235 1.47 3.93 27.83
CA HIS A 235 1.52 5.28 28.38
C HIS A 235 0.88 6.35 27.47
N SER A 236 0.57 6.01 26.22
CA SER A 236 -0.09 6.92 25.26
C SER A 236 -1.22 6.20 24.54
N ASN A 237 -2.27 6.93 24.20
CA ASN A 237 -3.42 6.39 23.48
C ASN A 237 -3.28 6.50 21.96
N SER A 238 -2.47 7.45 21.48
CA SER A 238 -2.25 7.65 20.05
C SER A 238 -0.82 8.15 19.81
N PRO A 239 0.07 7.33 19.24
CA PRO A 239 1.46 7.70 19.08
C PRO A 239 1.69 8.74 17.98
N PHE A 240 0.85 8.77 16.94
CA PHE A 240 1.15 9.53 15.73
C PHE A 240 0.02 10.44 15.25
N TRP A 241 -1.21 10.15 15.62
CA TRP A 241 -2.35 11.03 15.40
C TRP A 241 -2.77 11.62 16.76
N PRO A 242 -2.62 12.91 16.97
CA PRO A 242 -3.01 13.52 18.25
C PRO A 242 -4.47 13.29 18.55
N PHE A 243 -4.76 13.14 19.81
CA PHE A 243 -6.09 12.82 20.28
C PHE A 243 -7.16 13.82 19.80
N PRO A 244 -6.93 15.15 19.82
CA PRO A 244 -7.90 16.10 19.27
C PRO A 244 -8.20 15.89 17.78
N GLN A 245 -7.17 15.54 16.99
CA GLN A 245 -7.35 15.24 15.55
C GLN A 245 -8.22 14.01 15.34
N LEU A 246 -7.99 12.93 16.08
CA LEU A 246 -8.79 11.71 15.96
C LEU A 246 -10.25 11.94 16.39
N LYS A 247 -10.46 12.75 17.43
CA LYS A 247 -11.80 13.15 17.85
C LYS A 247 -12.52 13.96 16.78
N ALA A 248 -11.82 14.91 16.15
CA ALA A 248 -12.36 15.68 15.04
C ALA A 248 -12.67 14.79 13.81
N VAL A 249 -11.83 13.79 13.52
CA VAL A 249 -12.13 12.79 12.46
C VAL A 249 -13.38 11.99 12.78
N TRP A 250 -13.57 11.60 14.05
CA TRP A 250 -14.81 10.95 14.49
C TRP A 250 -16.03 11.87 14.32
N ASN A 251 -15.94 13.12 14.75
CA ASN A 251 -17.02 14.09 14.60
C ASN A 251 -17.34 14.37 13.11
N LEU A 252 -16.32 14.46 12.27
CA LEU A 252 -16.48 14.56 10.82
C LEU A 252 -17.21 13.33 10.25
N LEU A 253 -16.79 12.11 10.63
CA LEU A 253 -17.47 10.89 10.20
C LEU A 253 -18.95 10.90 10.62
N ARG A 254 -19.27 11.27 11.86
CA ARG A 254 -20.66 11.36 12.34
C ARG A 254 -21.47 12.39 11.55
N LYS A 255 -20.88 13.55 11.25
CA LYS A 255 -21.51 14.55 10.38
C LYS A 255 -21.82 13.98 8.99
N LEU A 256 -20.87 13.26 8.38
CA LEU A 256 -21.09 12.65 7.05
C LEU A 256 -22.15 11.53 7.09
N VAL A 257 -22.24 10.77 8.17
CA VAL A 257 -23.29 9.78 8.39
C VAL A 257 -24.69 10.44 8.43
N GLU A 258 -24.80 11.63 8.99
CA GLU A 258 -26.06 12.40 9.02
C GLU A 258 -26.37 13.06 7.66
N GLU A 259 -25.31 13.50 6.93
CA GLU A 259 -25.45 14.21 5.65
C GLU A 259 -25.72 13.28 4.47
N TYR A 260 -25.16 12.07 4.50
CA TYR A 260 -25.28 11.06 3.44
C TYR A 260 -26.02 9.82 3.94
N SER A 261 -26.60 9.06 2.99
CA SER A 261 -27.28 7.79 3.30
C SER A 261 -26.30 6.66 3.60
N VAL A 262 -25.50 6.82 4.66
CA VAL A 262 -24.53 5.81 5.10
C VAL A 262 -25.25 4.64 5.77
N ASP A 263 -24.83 3.41 5.47
CA ASP A 263 -25.20 2.21 6.22
C ASP A 263 -24.31 2.12 7.48
N GLU A 264 -24.84 2.54 8.62
CA GLU A 264 -24.11 2.52 9.89
C GLU A 264 -23.64 1.12 10.33
N ARG A 265 -24.20 0.08 9.71
CA ARG A 265 -23.73 -1.30 9.94
C ARG A 265 -22.52 -1.68 9.11
N ARG A 266 -22.09 -0.82 8.19
CA ARG A 266 -20.98 -1.04 7.26
C ARG A 266 -20.05 0.18 7.20
N ILE A 267 -19.54 0.57 8.37
CA ILE A 267 -18.49 1.60 8.51
C ILE A 267 -17.16 0.87 8.70
N TYR A 268 -16.21 1.15 7.85
CA TYR A 268 -14.91 0.46 7.83
C TYR A 268 -13.77 1.44 8.09
N LEU A 269 -12.73 0.95 8.78
CA LEU A 269 -11.48 1.70 8.97
C LEU A 269 -10.32 0.98 8.31
N THR A 270 -9.50 1.74 7.62
CA THR A 270 -8.21 1.28 7.13
C THR A 270 -7.15 2.35 7.34
N GLY A 271 -5.88 1.94 7.39
CA GLY A 271 -4.80 2.90 7.53
C GLY A 271 -3.43 2.24 7.56
N VAL A 272 -2.42 3.05 7.24
CA VAL A 272 -1.04 2.61 7.09
C VAL A 272 -0.14 3.29 8.11
N SER A 273 0.83 2.55 8.66
CA SER A 273 1.83 3.12 9.57
C SER A 273 1.14 3.91 10.70
N SER A 274 1.38 5.21 10.83
CA SER A 274 0.70 6.06 11.83
C SER A 274 -0.82 6.04 11.71
N GLY A 275 -1.36 5.98 10.50
CA GLY A 275 -2.80 5.81 10.26
C GLY A 275 -3.31 4.44 10.71
N GLY A 276 -2.51 3.39 10.60
CA GLY A 276 -2.82 2.06 11.12
C GLY A 276 -2.94 2.04 12.65
N PHE A 277 -2.04 2.74 13.36
CA PHE A 277 -2.19 2.95 14.80
C PHE A 277 -3.49 3.70 15.13
N ALA A 278 -3.83 4.72 14.33
CA ALA A 278 -5.06 5.49 14.49
C ALA A 278 -6.33 4.64 14.27
N VAL A 279 -6.29 3.67 13.35
CA VAL A 279 -7.38 2.67 13.18
C VAL A 279 -7.66 1.96 14.49
N TYR A 280 -6.64 1.44 15.15
CA TYR A 280 -6.82 0.76 16.43
C TYR A 280 -7.36 1.69 17.52
N VAL A 281 -6.84 2.93 17.59
CA VAL A 281 -7.29 3.89 18.61
C VAL A 281 -8.77 4.24 18.43
N LEU A 282 -9.20 4.58 17.20
CA LEU A 282 -10.61 4.88 16.93
C LEU A 282 -11.51 3.68 17.19
N ALA A 283 -11.08 2.46 16.80
CA ALA A 283 -11.86 1.26 17.05
C ALA A 283 -12.01 0.93 18.55
N MET A 284 -10.95 1.18 19.35
CA MET A 284 -10.99 0.98 20.79
C MET A 284 -11.85 2.02 21.50
N GLU A 285 -11.91 3.25 20.98
CA GLU A 285 -12.77 4.31 21.55
C GLU A 285 -14.24 4.13 21.17
N HIS A 286 -14.52 3.53 20.03
CA HIS A 286 -15.85 3.32 19.48
C HIS A 286 -16.08 1.85 19.07
N PRO A 287 -16.03 0.88 20.01
CA PRO A 287 -15.93 -0.55 19.71
C PRO A 287 -17.13 -1.14 18.95
N ASN A 288 -18.25 -0.46 18.94
CA ASN A 288 -19.47 -0.91 18.23
C ASN A 288 -19.76 -0.13 16.96
N ALA A 289 -18.83 0.70 16.50
CA ALA A 289 -19.05 1.59 15.37
C ALA A 289 -18.52 1.05 14.04
N PHE A 290 -17.61 0.07 14.08
CA PHE A 290 -16.89 -0.36 12.88
C PHE A 290 -17.14 -1.82 12.58
N ALA A 291 -17.53 -2.09 11.34
CA ALA A 291 -17.82 -3.44 10.84
C ALA A 291 -16.55 -4.22 10.45
N GLY A 292 -15.46 -3.51 10.11
CA GLY A 292 -14.21 -4.16 9.72
C GLY A 292 -13.03 -3.21 9.77
N LEU A 293 -11.85 -3.76 10.06
CA LEU A 293 -10.58 -3.02 10.17
C LEU A 293 -9.53 -3.63 9.26
N ILE A 294 -8.76 -2.78 8.56
CA ILE A 294 -7.55 -3.17 7.84
C ILE A 294 -6.38 -2.29 8.32
N PRO A 295 -5.74 -2.63 9.44
CA PRO A 295 -4.52 -1.97 9.90
C PRO A 295 -3.29 -2.55 9.21
N VAL A 296 -2.41 -1.67 8.65
CA VAL A 296 -1.24 -2.08 7.87
C VAL A 296 0.03 -1.49 8.45
N SER A 297 1.07 -2.30 8.65
CA SER A 297 2.39 -1.91 9.16
C SER A 297 2.32 -1.11 10.47
N CYS A 298 1.59 -1.65 11.44
CA CYS A 298 1.34 -1.02 12.74
C CYS A 298 1.02 -2.07 13.82
N ALA A 299 0.75 -1.61 15.04
CA ALA A 299 0.32 -2.46 16.15
C ALA A 299 -0.71 -1.73 17.04
N ALA A 300 -1.47 -2.49 17.82
CA ALA A 300 -2.39 -1.96 18.82
C ALA A 300 -1.70 -1.82 20.19
N ASN A 301 -2.28 -0.98 21.06
CA ASN A 301 -1.87 -0.91 22.47
C ASN A 301 -2.27 -2.21 23.19
N PRO A 302 -1.30 -3.00 23.69
CA PRO A 302 -1.57 -4.30 24.31
C PRO A 302 -2.53 -4.23 25.51
N ASP A 303 -2.49 -3.16 26.29
CA ASP A 303 -3.30 -3.00 27.52
C ASP A 303 -4.80 -2.78 27.22
N LYS A 304 -5.10 -2.33 25.99
CA LYS A 304 -6.49 -2.02 25.56
C LYS A 304 -7.03 -2.98 24.52
N ILE A 305 -6.29 -4.03 24.21
CA ILE A 305 -6.59 -4.95 23.10
C ILE A 305 -7.97 -5.60 23.24
N SER A 306 -8.44 -5.85 24.48
CA SER A 306 -9.74 -6.45 24.76
C SER A 306 -10.93 -5.64 24.22
N LEU A 307 -10.75 -4.32 23.99
CA LEU A 307 -11.77 -3.44 23.41
C LEU A 307 -12.02 -3.72 21.91
N LEU A 308 -11.12 -4.43 21.25
CA LEU A 308 -11.26 -4.84 19.85
C LEU A 308 -12.06 -6.14 19.68
N LYS A 309 -12.49 -6.76 20.78
CA LYS A 309 -13.20 -8.03 20.73
C LYS A 309 -14.52 -7.90 19.97
N GLY A 310 -14.70 -8.78 18.99
CA GLY A 310 -15.91 -8.81 18.17
C GLY A 310 -15.81 -7.97 16.88
N ILE A 311 -14.77 -7.15 16.71
CA ILE A 311 -14.57 -6.39 15.48
C ILE A 311 -13.75 -7.25 14.50
N PRO A 312 -14.28 -7.59 13.31
CA PRO A 312 -13.50 -8.27 12.26
C PRO A 312 -12.29 -7.43 11.87
N MET A 313 -11.11 -8.05 11.79
CA MET A 313 -9.90 -7.35 11.34
C MET A 313 -8.98 -8.25 10.52
N TRP A 314 -8.33 -7.64 9.54
CA TRP A 314 -7.29 -8.27 8.74
C TRP A 314 -6.03 -7.43 8.77
N ILE A 315 -5.03 -7.93 9.48
CA ILE A 315 -3.76 -7.25 9.77
C ILE A 315 -2.75 -7.59 8.67
N PHE A 316 -1.98 -6.59 8.21
CA PHE A 316 -0.93 -6.76 7.23
C PHE A 316 0.40 -6.21 7.76
N HIS A 317 1.48 -7.00 7.64
CA HIS A 317 2.80 -6.61 8.10
C HIS A 317 3.89 -7.39 7.37
N SER A 318 5.13 -6.87 7.35
CA SER A 318 6.30 -7.59 6.82
C SER A 318 7.30 -7.93 7.91
N ASP A 319 7.97 -9.09 7.80
CA ASP A 319 8.96 -9.57 8.77
C ASP A 319 10.19 -8.67 8.87
N ASP A 320 10.51 -7.96 7.80
CA ASP A 320 11.65 -7.05 7.67
C ASP A 320 11.25 -5.57 7.69
N ASP A 321 10.09 -5.24 8.29
CA ASP A 321 9.75 -3.82 8.54
C ASP A 321 10.79 -3.18 9.46
N PRO A 322 11.59 -2.21 8.97
CA PRO A 322 12.66 -1.61 9.78
C PRO A 322 12.17 -0.48 10.68
N LEU A 323 10.94 0.00 10.48
CA LEU A 323 10.36 1.12 11.23
C LEU A 323 9.44 0.61 12.34
N ILE A 324 8.54 -0.30 12.00
CA ILE A 324 7.63 -0.92 12.96
C ILE A 324 8.05 -2.38 13.13
N VAL A 325 9.18 -2.58 13.79
CA VAL A 325 9.85 -3.88 13.93
C VAL A 325 8.90 -4.91 14.56
N PRO A 326 8.54 -6.00 13.85
CA PRO A 326 7.50 -6.93 14.31
C PRO A 326 7.73 -7.52 15.70
N SER A 327 8.97 -7.90 16.03
CA SER A 327 9.30 -8.51 17.31
C SER A 327 9.05 -7.58 18.52
N TRP A 328 9.03 -6.26 18.30
CA TRP A 328 8.81 -5.26 19.35
C TRP A 328 7.38 -4.71 19.38
N THR A 329 6.65 -4.86 18.28
CA THR A 329 5.36 -4.22 18.09
C THR A 329 4.25 -5.23 17.79
N LEU A 330 4.31 -5.86 16.64
CA LEU A 330 3.28 -6.78 16.17
C LEU A 330 3.18 -8.04 17.04
N ASP A 331 4.32 -8.71 17.32
CA ASP A 331 4.31 -9.99 18.03
C ASP A 331 3.75 -9.85 19.46
N PRO A 332 4.12 -8.85 20.27
CA PRO A 332 3.46 -8.58 21.55
C PRO A 332 1.97 -8.23 21.41
N CYS A 333 1.60 -7.50 20.36
CA CYS A 333 0.21 -7.15 20.07
C CYS A 333 -0.63 -8.41 19.76
N LEU A 334 -0.14 -9.29 18.89
CA LEU A 334 -0.79 -10.56 18.56
C LEU A 334 -0.93 -11.47 19.79
N ALA A 335 0.12 -11.58 20.60
CA ALA A 335 0.07 -12.34 21.85
C ALA A 335 -1.00 -11.79 22.81
N ALA A 336 -1.14 -10.47 22.92
CA ALA A 336 -2.19 -9.84 23.71
C ALA A 336 -3.60 -10.10 23.12
N MET A 337 -3.75 -10.09 21.81
CA MET A 337 -4.99 -10.43 21.11
C MET A 337 -5.41 -11.87 21.39
N ASP A 338 -4.48 -12.81 21.27
CA ASP A 338 -4.72 -14.23 21.56
C ASP A 338 -5.15 -14.44 23.01
N ASN A 339 -4.44 -13.83 23.96
CA ASN A 339 -4.75 -13.91 25.39
C ASN A 339 -6.12 -13.28 25.71
N ALA A 340 -6.50 -12.21 25.04
CA ALA A 340 -7.80 -11.56 25.21
C ALA A 340 -8.94 -12.26 24.42
N GLY A 341 -8.63 -13.23 23.57
CA GLY A 341 -9.61 -13.90 22.70
C GLY A 341 -10.15 -13.00 21.59
N VAL A 342 -9.37 -12.02 21.16
CA VAL A 342 -9.66 -11.19 19.98
C VAL A 342 -9.35 -12.01 18.72
N LYS A 343 -10.28 -12.02 17.77
CA LYS A 343 -10.10 -12.73 16.49
C LYS A 343 -9.59 -11.78 15.43
N TYR A 344 -8.62 -12.25 14.66
CA TYR A 344 -8.05 -11.52 13.54
C TYR A 344 -7.63 -12.45 12.42
N ARG A 345 -7.53 -11.93 11.21
CA ARG A 345 -6.81 -12.51 10.09
C ARG A 345 -5.47 -11.79 9.97
N LEU A 346 -4.40 -12.50 9.65
CA LEU A 346 -3.05 -11.94 9.49
C LEU A 346 -2.47 -12.35 8.15
N THR A 347 -2.00 -11.37 7.39
CA THR A 347 -1.07 -11.57 6.29
C THR A 347 0.29 -11.03 6.71
N ARG A 348 1.24 -11.93 6.92
CA ARG A 348 2.61 -11.61 7.30
C ARG A 348 3.53 -11.95 6.14
N TYR A 349 4.10 -10.91 5.52
CA TYR A 349 5.01 -11.09 4.39
C TYR A 349 6.39 -11.48 4.88
N PRO A 350 7.00 -12.57 4.34
CA PRO A 350 8.39 -12.91 4.65
C PRO A 350 9.35 -11.79 4.27
N ALA A 351 10.50 -11.74 4.95
CA ALA A 351 11.56 -10.77 4.65
C ALA A 351 11.95 -10.79 3.16
N GLY A 352 12.17 -9.61 2.59
CA GLY A 352 12.47 -9.41 1.17
C GLY A 352 11.27 -9.57 0.23
N ARG A 353 10.07 -9.88 0.76
CA ARG A 353 8.87 -9.99 -0.06
C ARG A 353 8.38 -8.62 -0.52
N ILE A 354 8.42 -7.65 0.38
CA ILE A 354 8.21 -6.24 0.08
C ILE A 354 9.57 -5.66 -0.30
N PHE A 355 9.84 -5.54 -1.59
CA PHE A 355 11.17 -5.16 -2.08
C PHE A 355 11.30 -3.67 -2.39
N TRP A 356 10.19 -2.95 -2.54
CA TRP A 356 10.23 -1.51 -2.83
C TRP A 356 10.29 -0.69 -1.54
N GLN A 357 11.26 0.18 -1.44
CA GLN A 357 11.62 1.02 -0.29
C GLN A 357 12.02 0.21 0.96
N SER A 358 11.14 -0.60 1.53
CA SER A 358 11.43 -1.51 2.66
C SER A 358 10.20 -2.35 3.00
N GLY A 359 10.33 -3.34 3.87
CA GLY A 359 9.21 -4.13 4.41
C GLY A 359 8.10 -3.29 5.03
N HIS A 360 8.37 -2.03 5.41
CA HIS A 360 7.34 -1.12 5.93
C HIS A 360 6.21 -0.85 4.94
N PHE A 361 6.46 -0.95 3.63
CA PHE A 361 5.49 -0.62 2.58
C PHE A 361 4.56 -1.79 2.22
N ALA A 362 4.14 -2.60 3.21
CA ALA A 362 3.23 -3.74 3.01
C ALA A 362 1.85 -3.34 2.44
N TRP A 363 1.48 -2.08 2.52
CA TRP A 363 0.20 -1.57 2.02
C TRP A 363 0.05 -1.61 0.50
N GLU A 364 1.13 -1.54 -0.27
CA GLU A 364 1.04 -1.68 -1.72
C GLU A 364 0.41 -3.02 -2.12
N ALA A 365 0.84 -4.11 -1.48
CA ALA A 365 0.26 -5.42 -1.73
C ALA A 365 -1.15 -5.58 -1.15
N CYS A 366 -1.42 -4.94 -0.01
CA CYS A 366 -2.72 -5.00 0.65
C CYS A 366 -3.83 -4.41 -0.22
N TYR A 367 -3.67 -3.16 -0.64
CA TYR A 367 -4.75 -2.42 -1.30
C TYR A 367 -4.97 -2.80 -2.76
N HIS A 368 -3.98 -3.40 -3.44
CA HIS A 368 -4.16 -3.96 -4.78
C HIS A 368 -4.86 -5.33 -4.80
N SER A 369 -5.10 -5.94 -3.64
CA SER A 369 -5.75 -7.23 -3.54
C SER A 369 -7.27 -7.11 -3.57
N GLN A 370 -7.91 -7.66 -4.62
CA GLN A 370 -9.38 -7.76 -4.69
C GLN A 370 -9.94 -8.58 -3.54
N GLU A 371 -9.26 -9.67 -3.14
CA GLU A 371 -9.67 -10.49 -2.00
C GLU A 371 -9.79 -9.69 -0.71
N VAL A 372 -8.87 -8.73 -0.50
CA VAL A 372 -8.89 -7.86 0.70
C VAL A 372 -10.09 -6.94 0.67
N ARG A 373 -10.39 -6.34 -0.48
CA ARG A 373 -11.54 -5.46 -0.65
C ARG A 373 -12.84 -6.23 -0.46
N ASP A 374 -13.00 -7.35 -1.14
CA ASP A 374 -14.20 -8.21 -1.01
C ASP A 374 -14.41 -8.70 0.41
N TRP A 375 -13.33 -9.07 1.10
CA TRP A 375 -13.41 -9.44 2.50
C TRP A 375 -13.96 -8.30 3.36
N LEU A 376 -13.45 -7.07 3.18
CA LEU A 376 -13.89 -5.92 3.97
C LEU A 376 -15.38 -5.65 3.78
N PHE A 377 -15.82 -5.57 2.53
CA PHE A 377 -17.24 -5.32 2.20
C PHE A 377 -18.19 -6.46 2.57
N GLY A 378 -17.67 -7.65 2.81
CA GLY A 378 -18.39 -8.77 3.36
C GLY A 378 -18.70 -8.66 4.86
N GLN A 379 -18.13 -7.68 5.60
CA GLN A 379 -18.34 -7.51 7.03
C GLN A 379 -19.52 -6.58 7.30
N ALA A 380 -20.28 -6.88 8.37
CA ALA A 380 -21.34 -6.02 8.88
C ALA A 380 -21.52 -6.24 10.39
N ILE A 381 -21.98 -5.21 11.12
CA ILE A 381 -22.34 -5.29 12.54
C ILE A 381 -23.75 -5.90 12.67
#